data_e0fcb0a4a332e82b13657bb887b1a765
#
_entry.id   e0fcb0a4a332e82b13657bb887b1a765
#
_cell.length_a   1.000
_cell.length_b   1.000
_cell.length_c   1.000
_cell.angle_alpha   90.00
_cell.angle_beta   90.00
_cell.angle_gamma   90.00
#
_symmetry.space_group_name_H-M   'P 1'
#
loop_
_entity.id
_entity.type
_entity.pdbx_description
1 polymer ?
#
loop_
_entity_poly.entity_id
_entity_poly.type
_entity_poly.pdbx_seq_one_letter_code
_entity_poly.pdbx_strand_id
1 'polypeptide(L)'
;MPTTFHEIPRKRPTTPLLDRADTPAGLRRLGEAELETLADELRQELLYSVGQTGGHFGAGLGVIELTIALHYVFDTPDDRLVWDVGHQAYPHKILTGRRERMHTLRQKGGLAAFPRRSESEYDTFGVGHSSTSISAALGMAIAARLQNSDRKAIAVIGDGALTAGMAFEALNHAPEVDANMLVILNDNDMSISRNVGGLSNYLAKILSSRTYASMREGSKKVLSRLPGAWEIARRTEEYAKGMLVPGTLFEELGWNYIGPIDGHDLPTLIATLRNMRDLKGPQFLHVVTKKGKGFAPAEVDPIGYHAITKLEPLDAPAAAPKKASGPKYSGVFGEWLCDMAAADSRLVGITPAMKEGSDLVAFSERFPLRYFDVAIAEQHAVTFAAGMACEGAKPVVAIYSTFLQRGYDQLVHDVAVQNLDVLFAIDRAGLVGEDGPTHAGSFDLSYLRCIPGMLVMTPSDENELRKMLTTGHLYNGPAAVRYPRGTGPNATIEKNLEPIEIGKGVVRRRGSKVALLVFGVQLSEALIVAEKLDASVVDMRFVKPLDEALVREIAGSHELLVTIEENAIMGGAGAAVSEFLARDNLLKPILHLGLPDVYVEHAKPAQMLAECGLDVAGIEASVTGRMKLLGL
;
A
#
# COMPACT_ATOMS: atom_id res chain seq x y z
N MET A 1 15.72 16.37 -27.77
CA MET A 1 15.94 15.91 -26.39
C MET A 1 14.65 16.14 -25.64
N PRO A 2 14.16 15.22 -24.81
CA PRO A 2 12.95 15.44 -24.03
C PRO A 2 13.11 16.67 -23.14
N THR A 3 12.03 17.42 -22.98
CA THR A 3 12.00 18.65 -22.18
C THR A 3 12.15 18.33 -20.71
N THR A 4 13.06 19.02 -20.00
CA THR A 4 13.20 18.90 -18.55
C THR A 4 12.53 20.09 -17.88
N PHE A 5 11.55 19.80 -17.00
CA PHE A 5 10.81 20.79 -16.22
C PHE A 5 11.48 21.01 -14.87
N HIS A 6 11.42 22.24 -14.36
CA HIS A 6 11.98 22.64 -13.07
C HIS A 6 10.93 23.04 -12.04
N GLU A 7 9.72 23.36 -12.50
CA GLU A 7 8.60 23.78 -11.67
C GLU A 7 7.32 23.03 -12.06
N ILE A 8 6.43 22.84 -11.10
CA ILE A 8 5.11 22.27 -11.34
C ILE A 8 4.21 23.37 -11.90
N PRO A 9 3.60 23.19 -13.10
CA PRO A 9 2.71 24.19 -13.69
C PRO A 9 1.53 24.52 -12.77
N ARG A 10 1.28 25.81 -12.54
CA ARG A 10 0.12 26.27 -11.75
C ARG A 10 -1.09 26.62 -12.61
N LYS A 11 -0.90 26.70 -13.92
CA LYS A 11 -1.97 26.84 -14.92
C LYS A 11 -1.96 25.63 -15.81
N ARG A 12 -3.16 25.25 -16.29
CA ARG A 12 -3.29 24.12 -17.19
C ARG A 12 -2.44 24.35 -18.45
N PRO A 13 -1.59 23.41 -18.83
CA PRO A 13 -0.77 23.53 -20.03
C PRO A 13 -1.61 23.44 -21.30
N THR A 14 -1.08 24.00 -22.41
CA THR A 14 -1.64 23.82 -23.75
C THR A 14 -1.04 22.54 -24.34
N THR A 15 -1.89 21.57 -24.68
CA THR A 15 -1.46 20.21 -25.04
C THR A 15 -2.25 19.69 -26.26
N PRO A 16 -2.02 20.25 -27.46
CA PRO A 16 -2.84 20.00 -28.66
C PRO A 16 -2.77 18.55 -29.16
N LEU A 17 -1.66 17.83 -28.94
CA LEU A 17 -1.58 16.42 -29.30
C LEU A 17 -2.33 15.56 -28.29
N LEU A 18 -2.24 15.86 -27.01
CA LEU A 18 -2.98 15.16 -25.97
C LEU A 18 -4.49 15.38 -26.11
N ASP A 19 -4.94 16.53 -26.62
CA ASP A 19 -6.35 16.78 -26.96
C ASP A 19 -6.87 15.82 -28.06
N ARG A 20 -5.98 15.30 -28.91
CA ARG A 20 -6.28 14.30 -29.94
C ARG A 20 -6.10 12.85 -29.46
N ALA A 21 -5.38 12.66 -28.37
CA ALA A 21 -4.94 11.37 -27.82
C ALA A 21 -5.47 11.12 -26.38
N ASP A 22 -6.62 11.68 -26.02
CA ASP A 22 -7.25 11.47 -24.71
C ASP A 22 -7.78 10.04 -24.50
N THR A 23 -7.82 9.25 -25.57
CA THR A 23 -8.17 7.82 -25.57
C THR A 23 -7.15 6.99 -26.36
N PRO A 24 -6.98 5.68 -26.07
CA PRO A 24 -6.10 4.81 -26.83
C PRO A 24 -6.42 4.77 -28.33
N ALA A 25 -7.69 4.85 -28.70
CA ALA A 25 -8.11 4.92 -30.10
C ALA A 25 -7.68 6.24 -30.77
N GLY A 26 -7.70 7.36 -30.06
CA GLY A 26 -7.16 8.64 -30.51
C GLY A 26 -5.63 8.60 -30.63
N LEU A 27 -4.96 8.05 -29.62
CA LEU A 27 -3.50 7.88 -29.59
C LEU A 27 -2.99 7.09 -30.80
N ARG A 28 -3.61 5.96 -31.14
CA ARG A 28 -3.23 5.12 -32.30
C ARG A 28 -3.39 5.79 -33.67
N ARG A 29 -4.05 6.95 -33.74
CA ARG A 29 -4.17 7.75 -34.98
C ARG A 29 -3.02 8.74 -35.17
N LEU A 30 -2.20 8.95 -34.15
CA LEU A 30 -1.03 9.81 -34.26
C LEU A 30 0.10 9.11 -35.03
N GLY A 31 0.91 9.89 -35.74
CA GLY A 31 2.13 9.40 -36.34
C GLY A 31 3.24 9.20 -35.30
N GLU A 32 4.13 8.23 -35.51
CA GLU A 32 5.22 7.96 -34.57
C GLU A 32 6.09 9.19 -34.28
N ALA A 33 6.29 10.07 -35.27
CA ALA A 33 7.04 11.30 -35.11
C ALA A 33 6.37 12.32 -34.13
N GLU A 34 5.08 12.19 -33.85
CA GLU A 34 4.34 13.06 -32.94
C GLU A 34 4.46 12.57 -31.46
N LEU A 35 4.83 11.31 -31.22
CA LEU A 35 4.73 10.66 -29.92
C LEU A 35 5.74 11.20 -28.88
N GLU A 36 6.93 11.65 -29.31
CA GLU A 36 7.87 12.30 -28.39
C GLU A 36 7.32 13.63 -27.86
N THR A 37 6.68 14.42 -28.74
CA THR A 37 6.00 15.65 -28.33
C THR A 37 4.80 15.36 -27.43
N LEU A 38 4.03 14.31 -27.74
CA LEU A 38 2.95 13.85 -26.86
C LEU A 38 3.46 13.45 -25.47
N ALA A 39 4.62 12.81 -25.37
CA ALA A 39 5.21 12.45 -24.08
C ALA A 39 5.52 13.70 -23.24
N ASP A 40 6.03 14.77 -23.85
CA ASP A 40 6.26 16.05 -23.15
C ASP A 40 4.94 16.71 -22.74
N GLU A 41 3.89 16.70 -23.58
CA GLU A 41 2.57 17.22 -23.23
C GLU A 41 1.92 16.41 -22.10
N LEU A 42 2.01 15.08 -22.14
CA LEU A 42 1.47 14.21 -21.09
C LEU A 42 2.21 14.43 -19.76
N ARG A 43 3.52 14.67 -19.81
CA ARG A 43 4.32 15.01 -18.63
C ARG A 43 3.88 16.32 -18.02
N GLN A 44 3.63 17.36 -18.83
CA GLN A 44 3.13 18.66 -18.34
C GLN A 44 1.75 18.52 -17.71
N GLU A 45 0.83 17.80 -18.35
CA GLU A 45 -0.52 17.55 -17.82
C GLU A 45 -0.46 16.77 -16.49
N LEU A 46 0.42 15.77 -16.38
CA LEU A 46 0.62 15.01 -15.14
C LEU A 46 1.17 15.91 -14.02
N LEU A 47 2.21 16.71 -14.31
CA LEU A 47 2.77 17.67 -13.36
C LEU A 47 1.70 18.64 -12.84
N TYR A 48 0.91 19.21 -13.75
CA TYR A 48 -0.20 20.10 -13.42
C TYR A 48 -1.25 19.40 -12.55
N SER A 49 -1.78 18.28 -13.02
CA SER A 49 -2.90 17.58 -12.37
C SER A 49 -2.56 17.13 -10.95
N VAL A 50 -1.39 16.48 -10.76
CA VAL A 50 -0.96 16.01 -9.44
C VAL A 50 -0.56 17.19 -8.54
N GLY A 51 -0.06 18.28 -9.10
CA GLY A 51 0.16 19.53 -8.37
C GLY A 51 -1.11 20.09 -7.74
N GLN A 52 -2.28 19.92 -8.39
CA GLN A 52 -3.58 20.40 -7.90
C GLN A 52 -4.19 19.50 -6.81
N THR A 53 -3.93 18.20 -6.85
CA THR A 53 -4.59 17.21 -5.99
C THR A 53 -3.69 16.61 -4.92
N GLY A 54 -2.39 16.57 -5.17
CA GLY A 54 -1.46 15.68 -4.50
C GLY A 54 -1.59 14.23 -5.01
N GLY A 55 -0.71 13.36 -4.56
CA GLY A 55 -0.73 11.94 -4.92
C GLY A 55 0.64 11.40 -5.31
N HIS A 56 0.68 10.16 -5.83
CA HIS A 56 1.90 9.54 -6.33
C HIS A 56 2.43 10.31 -7.54
N PHE A 57 3.73 10.59 -7.56
CA PHE A 57 4.26 11.55 -8.51
C PHE A 57 5.41 11.00 -9.34
N GLY A 58 6.55 10.72 -8.70
CA GLY A 58 7.78 10.31 -9.39
C GLY A 58 7.65 9.03 -10.21
N ALA A 59 6.84 8.07 -9.73
CA ALA A 59 6.62 6.81 -10.43
C ALA A 59 5.85 7.00 -11.76
N GLY A 60 4.81 7.86 -11.75
CA GLY A 60 4.06 8.19 -12.97
C GLY A 60 4.92 8.87 -14.03
N LEU A 61 5.81 9.80 -13.62
CA LEU A 61 6.76 10.46 -14.52
C LEU A 61 7.74 9.48 -15.18
N GLY A 62 8.12 8.42 -14.44
CA GLY A 62 9.05 7.40 -14.94
C GLY A 62 8.49 6.48 -16.01
N VAL A 63 7.17 6.41 -16.19
CA VAL A 63 6.51 5.47 -17.13
C VAL A 63 5.70 6.13 -18.23
N ILE A 64 5.92 7.41 -18.50
CA ILE A 64 5.17 8.15 -19.53
C ILE A 64 5.36 7.51 -20.90
N GLU A 65 6.60 7.32 -21.33
CA GLU A 65 6.93 6.73 -22.61
C GLU A 65 6.44 5.29 -22.71
N LEU A 66 6.61 4.51 -21.66
CA LEU A 66 6.11 3.13 -21.58
C LEU A 66 4.58 3.08 -21.70
N THR A 67 3.86 4.00 -21.03
CA THR A 67 2.38 4.06 -21.09
C THR A 67 1.90 4.40 -22.51
N ILE A 68 2.54 5.36 -23.18
CA ILE A 68 2.24 5.70 -24.58
C ILE A 68 2.48 4.49 -25.46
N ALA A 69 3.65 3.86 -25.37
CA ALA A 69 4.02 2.72 -26.20
C ALA A 69 3.04 1.53 -26.04
N LEU A 70 2.63 1.24 -24.80
CA LEU A 70 1.66 0.18 -24.51
C LEU A 70 0.31 0.44 -25.16
N HIS A 71 -0.28 1.62 -24.97
CA HIS A 71 -1.58 1.96 -25.58
C HIS A 71 -1.52 2.20 -27.09
N TYR A 72 -0.33 2.50 -27.63
CA TYR A 72 -0.10 2.65 -29.05
C TYR A 72 0.01 1.30 -29.79
N VAL A 73 0.65 0.31 -29.17
CA VAL A 73 0.93 -1.00 -29.78
C VAL A 73 -0.19 -2.01 -29.53
N PHE A 74 -0.73 -2.07 -28.31
CA PHE A 74 -1.75 -3.04 -27.93
C PHE A 74 -3.16 -2.47 -28.08
N ASP A 75 -4.11 -3.34 -28.43
CA ASP A 75 -5.51 -2.96 -28.63
C ASP A 75 -6.29 -2.93 -27.31
N THR A 76 -5.85 -2.03 -26.41
CA THR A 76 -6.55 -1.83 -25.12
C THR A 76 -7.91 -1.15 -25.34
N PRO A 77 -8.98 -1.53 -24.63
CA PRO A 77 -9.01 -2.43 -23.47
C PRO A 77 -9.17 -3.91 -23.82
N ASP A 78 -9.30 -4.31 -25.12
CA ASP A 78 -9.44 -5.74 -25.45
C ASP A 78 -8.20 -6.52 -25.02
N ASP A 79 -7.01 -6.06 -25.38
CA ASP A 79 -5.77 -6.51 -24.73
C ASP A 79 -5.75 -6.05 -23.28
N ARG A 80 -5.48 -6.96 -22.34
CA ARG A 80 -5.56 -6.74 -20.92
C ARG A 80 -4.26 -6.19 -20.36
N LEU A 81 -4.27 -4.96 -19.86
CA LEU A 81 -3.13 -4.31 -19.21
C LEU A 81 -3.34 -4.27 -17.70
N VAL A 82 -2.44 -4.89 -16.94
CA VAL A 82 -2.45 -4.93 -15.49
C VAL A 82 -1.23 -4.19 -14.93
N TRP A 83 -1.48 -3.09 -14.24
CA TRP A 83 -0.45 -2.33 -13.53
C TRP A 83 -0.24 -2.93 -12.14
N ASP A 84 1.01 -3.30 -11.78
CA ASP A 84 1.31 -3.73 -10.42
C ASP A 84 1.29 -2.54 -9.46
N VAL A 85 0.71 -2.68 -8.27
CA VAL A 85 0.40 -1.59 -7.32
C VAL A 85 -0.52 -0.53 -7.93
N GLY A 86 -0.16 0.02 -9.09
CA GLY A 86 -0.93 1.04 -9.82
C GLY A 86 -0.63 2.49 -9.40
N HIS A 87 0.35 2.73 -8.53
CA HIS A 87 0.77 4.09 -8.13
C HIS A 87 1.42 4.87 -9.28
N GLN A 88 1.92 4.19 -10.32
CA GLN A 88 2.48 4.76 -11.54
C GLN A 88 1.42 5.01 -12.65
N ALA A 89 0.15 4.64 -12.44
CA ALA A 89 -0.86 4.58 -13.51
C ALA A 89 -1.60 5.90 -13.79
N TYR A 90 -1.12 7.05 -13.32
CA TYR A 90 -1.76 8.32 -13.64
C TYR A 90 -1.67 8.71 -15.13
N PRO A 91 -0.55 8.51 -15.84
CA PRO A 91 -0.50 8.65 -17.30
C PRO A 91 -1.53 7.75 -18.02
N HIS A 92 -1.72 6.52 -17.54
CA HIS A 92 -2.74 5.62 -18.02
C HIS A 92 -4.15 6.20 -17.83
N LYS A 93 -4.48 6.79 -16.66
CA LYS A 93 -5.78 7.45 -16.44
C LYS A 93 -5.99 8.62 -17.42
N ILE A 94 -4.96 9.44 -17.65
CA ILE A 94 -5.03 10.56 -18.58
C ILE A 94 -5.31 10.07 -20.02
N LEU A 95 -4.57 9.06 -20.50
CA LEU A 95 -4.70 8.52 -21.87
C LEU A 95 -5.93 7.62 -22.08
N THR A 96 -6.74 7.39 -21.04
CA THR A 96 -7.94 6.54 -21.10
C THR A 96 -9.23 7.31 -20.77
N GLY A 97 -9.31 8.58 -21.22
CA GLY A 97 -10.52 9.40 -21.16
C GLY A 97 -10.84 10.01 -19.79
N ARG A 98 -9.90 9.97 -18.83
CA ARG A 98 -10.12 10.52 -17.47
C ARG A 98 -9.41 11.84 -17.22
N ARG A 99 -8.77 12.42 -18.23
CA ARG A 99 -7.97 13.64 -18.15
C ARG A 99 -8.76 14.80 -17.51
N GLU A 100 -9.97 15.05 -17.97
CA GLU A 100 -10.80 16.15 -17.47
C GLU A 100 -11.23 15.96 -16.00
N ARG A 101 -11.17 14.74 -15.49
CA ARG A 101 -11.50 14.39 -14.12
C ARG A 101 -10.28 14.32 -13.20
N MET A 102 -9.07 14.50 -13.69
CA MET A 102 -7.85 14.40 -12.88
C MET A 102 -7.84 15.37 -11.69
N HIS A 103 -8.52 16.51 -11.79
CA HIS A 103 -8.68 17.46 -10.68
C HIS A 103 -9.48 16.87 -9.49
N THR A 104 -10.17 15.74 -9.66
CA THR A 104 -10.91 15.04 -8.61
C THR A 104 -10.15 13.86 -8.02
N LEU A 105 -8.89 13.65 -8.45
CA LEU A 105 -8.08 12.51 -8.03
C LEU A 105 -7.95 12.44 -6.50
N ARG A 106 -8.23 11.26 -5.92
CA ARG A 106 -8.14 11.00 -4.48
C ARG A 106 -9.11 11.81 -3.61
N GLN A 107 -10.15 12.42 -4.22
CA GLN A 107 -11.18 13.16 -3.51
C GLN A 107 -12.49 12.36 -3.50
N LYS A 108 -13.32 12.60 -2.52
CA LYS A 108 -14.63 11.94 -2.37
C LYS A 108 -15.44 12.01 -3.67
N GLY A 109 -15.89 10.85 -4.16
CA GLY A 109 -16.64 10.74 -5.42
C GLY A 109 -15.83 11.01 -6.68
N GLY A 110 -14.53 11.27 -6.56
CA GLY A 110 -13.60 11.50 -7.65
C GLY A 110 -12.88 10.24 -8.12
N LEU A 111 -11.77 10.45 -8.84
CA LEU A 111 -10.94 9.36 -9.33
C LEU A 111 -10.16 8.70 -8.17
N ALA A 112 -10.12 7.36 -8.18
CA ALA A 112 -9.35 6.57 -7.22
C ALA A 112 -7.84 6.76 -7.40
N ALA A 113 -7.08 6.55 -6.31
CA ALA A 113 -5.61 6.62 -6.32
C ALA A 113 -4.97 5.56 -7.23
N PHE A 114 -5.63 4.42 -7.39
CA PHE A 114 -5.15 3.26 -8.14
C PHE A 114 -6.15 2.87 -9.24
N PRO A 115 -5.74 2.09 -10.27
CA PRO A 115 -6.66 1.48 -11.22
C PRO A 115 -7.78 0.69 -10.54
N ARG A 116 -9.01 0.87 -11.03
CA ARG A 116 -10.21 0.28 -10.45
C ARG A 116 -11.22 -0.09 -11.54
N ARG A 117 -11.63 -1.36 -11.61
CA ARG A 117 -12.52 -1.88 -12.64
C ARG A 117 -13.87 -1.14 -12.76
N SER A 118 -14.39 -0.63 -11.65
CA SER A 118 -15.63 0.16 -11.63
C SER A 118 -15.46 1.60 -12.13
N GLU A 119 -14.22 2.07 -12.32
CA GLU A 119 -13.91 3.43 -12.76
C GLU A 119 -13.75 3.52 -14.28
N SER A 120 -13.16 2.49 -14.90
CA SER A 120 -12.90 2.47 -16.34
C SER A 120 -12.77 1.03 -16.86
N GLU A 121 -13.22 0.81 -18.11
CA GLU A 121 -13.03 -0.45 -18.84
C GLU A 121 -11.54 -0.76 -19.09
N TYR A 122 -10.69 0.27 -19.13
CA TYR A 122 -9.24 0.14 -19.28
C TYR A 122 -8.54 -0.33 -17.99
N ASP A 123 -9.19 -0.23 -16.86
CA ASP A 123 -8.70 -0.75 -15.58
C ASP A 123 -9.09 -2.23 -15.46
N THR A 124 -8.40 -3.09 -16.20
CA THR A 124 -8.77 -4.50 -16.37
C THR A 124 -8.67 -5.31 -15.08
N PHE A 125 -7.89 -4.85 -14.11
CA PHE A 125 -7.76 -5.42 -12.77
C PHE A 125 -7.65 -4.30 -11.72
N GLY A 126 -8.35 -4.46 -10.59
CA GLY A 126 -8.24 -3.54 -9.45
C GLY A 126 -6.94 -3.82 -8.69
N VAL A 127 -6.18 -2.77 -8.39
CA VAL A 127 -4.86 -2.88 -7.76
C VAL A 127 -4.72 -1.92 -6.57
N GLY A 128 -3.61 -1.99 -5.87
CA GLY A 128 -3.29 -1.19 -4.67
C GLY A 128 -2.16 -1.86 -3.89
N HIS A 129 -2.26 -3.17 -3.66
CA HIS A 129 -1.18 -3.99 -3.14
C HIS A 129 -0.26 -4.46 -4.26
N SER A 130 1.03 -4.64 -3.95
CA SER A 130 2.05 -5.05 -4.91
C SER A 130 1.96 -6.53 -5.29
N SER A 131 2.66 -6.88 -6.38
CA SER A 131 3.07 -8.26 -6.70
C SER A 131 1.93 -9.18 -7.15
N THR A 132 0.78 -8.59 -7.53
CA THR A 132 -0.41 -9.35 -7.98
C THR A 132 -0.54 -9.41 -9.51
N SER A 133 0.15 -8.53 -10.22
CA SER A 133 -0.06 -8.30 -11.66
C SER A 133 0.25 -9.51 -12.52
N ILE A 134 1.34 -10.24 -12.24
CA ILE A 134 1.74 -11.41 -13.03
C ILE A 134 0.69 -12.52 -12.88
N SER A 135 0.27 -12.83 -11.66
CA SER A 135 -0.78 -13.84 -11.41
C SER A 135 -2.11 -13.45 -12.07
N ALA A 136 -2.51 -12.17 -11.98
CA ALA A 136 -3.74 -11.69 -12.59
C ALA A 136 -3.68 -11.78 -14.13
N ALA A 137 -2.58 -11.34 -14.74
CA ALA A 137 -2.39 -11.43 -16.18
C ALA A 137 -2.29 -12.89 -16.67
N LEU A 138 -1.64 -13.76 -15.89
CA LEU A 138 -1.62 -15.21 -16.16
C LEU A 138 -3.04 -15.78 -16.20
N GLY A 139 -3.86 -15.50 -15.20
CA GLY A 139 -5.27 -15.93 -15.18
C GLY A 139 -6.05 -15.39 -16.39
N MET A 140 -5.82 -14.14 -16.80
CA MET A 140 -6.45 -13.56 -18.00
C MET A 140 -5.98 -14.23 -19.29
N ALA A 141 -4.69 -14.54 -19.43
CA ALA A 141 -4.14 -15.26 -20.59
C ALA A 141 -4.73 -16.66 -20.73
N ILE A 142 -4.83 -17.40 -19.64
CA ILE A 142 -5.47 -18.72 -19.64
C ILE A 142 -6.96 -18.62 -19.98
N ALA A 143 -7.68 -17.66 -19.43
CA ALA A 143 -9.09 -17.41 -19.75
C ALA A 143 -9.29 -17.07 -21.23
N ALA A 144 -8.43 -16.23 -21.83
CA ALA A 144 -8.45 -15.92 -23.25
C ALA A 144 -8.26 -17.20 -24.10
N ARG A 145 -7.28 -18.03 -23.75
CA ARG A 145 -7.03 -19.33 -24.42
C ARG A 145 -8.26 -20.24 -24.37
N LEU A 146 -8.92 -20.37 -23.22
CA LEU A 146 -10.14 -21.18 -23.06
C LEU A 146 -11.32 -20.63 -23.86
N GLN A 147 -11.32 -19.35 -24.15
CA GLN A 147 -12.32 -18.66 -24.99
C GLN A 147 -11.94 -18.63 -26.48
N ASN A 148 -10.82 -19.26 -26.88
CA ASN A 148 -10.25 -19.20 -28.23
C ASN A 148 -10.04 -17.75 -28.72
N SER A 149 -9.61 -16.87 -27.84
CA SER A 149 -9.30 -15.46 -28.13
C SER A 149 -7.80 -15.25 -28.22
N ASP A 150 -7.37 -14.43 -29.20
CA ASP A 150 -5.96 -14.04 -29.37
C ASP A 150 -5.56 -12.85 -28.48
N ARG A 151 -6.45 -12.42 -27.59
CA ARG A 151 -6.25 -11.32 -26.64
C ARG A 151 -4.97 -11.51 -25.86
N LYS A 152 -4.17 -10.44 -25.78
CA LYS A 152 -2.94 -10.42 -24.99
C LYS A 152 -3.22 -10.03 -23.52
N ALA A 153 -2.44 -10.60 -22.61
CA ALA A 153 -2.42 -10.20 -21.21
C ALA A 153 -1.03 -9.68 -20.87
N ILE A 154 -0.98 -8.43 -20.38
CA ILE A 154 0.26 -7.70 -20.13
C ILE A 154 0.28 -7.32 -18.65
N ALA A 155 1.35 -7.70 -17.93
CA ALA A 155 1.64 -7.27 -16.57
C ALA A 155 2.80 -6.29 -16.56
N VAL A 156 2.62 -5.11 -15.97
CA VAL A 156 3.73 -4.15 -15.73
C VAL A 156 4.04 -4.17 -14.24
N ILE A 157 5.20 -4.66 -13.88
CA ILE A 157 5.65 -4.83 -12.50
C ILE A 157 6.94 -4.06 -12.24
N GLY A 158 7.03 -3.37 -11.10
CA GLY A 158 8.27 -2.74 -10.65
C GLY A 158 9.25 -3.75 -10.03
N ASP A 159 10.52 -3.41 -10.06
CA ASP A 159 11.62 -4.19 -9.48
C ASP A 159 11.44 -4.47 -7.98
N GLY A 160 10.95 -3.47 -7.21
CA GLY A 160 10.59 -3.66 -5.80
C GLY A 160 9.44 -4.66 -5.60
N ALA A 161 8.40 -4.59 -6.43
CA ALA A 161 7.25 -5.49 -6.35
C ALA A 161 7.60 -6.92 -6.81
N LEU A 162 8.61 -7.09 -7.65
CA LEU A 162 9.10 -8.39 -8.10
C LEU A 162 9.76 -9.20 -6.97
N THR A 163 10.11 -8.58 -5.84
CA THR A 163 10.76 -9.26 -4.72
C THR A 163 9.85 -10.16 -3.89
N ALA A 164 8.52 -10.02 -4.02
CA ALA A 164 7.56 -10.81 -3.25
C ALA A 164 7.41 -12.25 -3.76
N GLY A 165 7.16 -13.18 -2.85
CA GLY A 165 7.01 -14.62 -3.15
C GLY A 165 5.96 -14.89 -4.23
N MET A 166 4.79 -14.25 -4.17
CA MET A 166 3.71 -14.46 -5.15
C MET A 166 4.11 -14.08 -6.58
N ALA A 167 4.98 -13.09 -6.78
CA ALA A 167 5.52 -12.78 -8.10
C ALA A 167 6.40 -13.95 -8.63
N PHE A 168 7.24 -14.52 -7.77
CA PHE A 168 8.06 -15.69 -8.11
C PHE A 168 7.21 -16.95 -8.36
N GLU A 169 6.16 -17.18 -7.60
CA GLU A 169 5.19 -18.28 -7.82
C GLU A 169 4.56 -18.17 -9.21
N ALA A 170 4.15 -16.97 -9.61
CA ALA A 170 3.59 -16.71 -10.93
C ALA A 170 4.63 -16.85 -12.05
N LEU A 171 5.86 -16.37 -11.84
CA LEU A 171 6.97 -16.55 -12.78
C LEU A 171 7.33 -18.02 -13.01
N ASN A 172 7.24 -18.84 -11.97
CA ASN A 172 7.47 -20.29 -12.06
C ASN A 172 6.31 -21.00 -12.78
N HIS A 173 5.06 -20.58 -12.56
CA HIS A 173 3.88 -21.26 -13.09
C HIS A 173 3.60 -20.93 -14.57
N ALA A 174 3.82 -19.69 -15.00
CA ALA A 174 3.42 -19.26 -16.34
C ALA A 174 4.10 -20.00 -17.49
N PRO A 175 5.41 -20.33 -17.44
CA PRO A 175 6.06 -21.14 -18.47
C PRO A 175 5.57 -22.59 -18.50
N GLU A 176 5.30 -23.21 -17.35
CA GLU A 176 4.76 -24.57 -17.25
C GLU A 176 3.44 -24.74 -18.01
N VAL A 177 2.60 -23.71 -17.99
CA VAL A 177 1.31 -23.74 -18.70
C VAL A 177 1.37 -23.09 -20.08
N ASP A 178 2.56 -22.75 -20.58
CA ASP A 178 2.79 -22.09 -21.87
C ASP A 178 1.83 -20.89 -22.09
N ALA A 179 1.80 -20.00 -21.12
CA ALA A 179 0.88 -18.87 -21.12
C ALA A 179 1.29 -17.82 -22.16
N ASN A 180 0.37 -17.44 -23.05
CA ASN A 180 0.59 -16.38 -24.02
C ASN A 180 0.44 -15.02 -23.37
N MET A 181 1.45 -14.59 -22.62
CA MET A 181 1.43 -13.35 -21.84
C MET A 181 2.75 -12.60 -21.94
N LEU A 182 2.70 -11.30 -21.62
CA LEU A 182 3.87 -10.43 -21.54
C LEU A 182 4.02 -9.88 -20.11
N VAL A 183 5.17 -10.11 -19.50
CA VAL A 183 5.59 -9.43 -18.27
C VAL A 183 6.57 -8.32 -18.64
N ILE A 184 6.35 -7.12 -18.18
CA ILE A 184 7.24 -5.98 -18.35
C ILE A 184 7.78 -5.61 -16.97
N LEU A 185 9.06 -5.87 -16.75
CA LEU A 185 9.79 -5.40 -15.59
C LEU A 185 10.18 -3.94 -15.80
N ASN A 186 9.61 -3.05 -15.03
CA ASN A 186 10.00 -1.64 -14.96
C ASN A 186 11.04 -1.45 -13.86
N ASP A 187 12.31 -1.53 -14.25
CA ASP A 187 13.48 -1.43 -13.38
C ASP A 187 13.94 0.03 -13.24
N ASN A 188 13.85 0.58 -12.04
CA ASN A 188 14.33 1.93 -11.74
C ASN A 188 15.17 1.98 -10.44
N ASP A 189 15.59 0.82 -9.93
CA ASP A 189 16.37 0.64 -8.70
C ASP A 189 15.71 1.26 -7.45
N MET A 190 14.38 1.38 -7.46
CA MET A 190 13.63 2.09 -6.42
C MET A 190 12.26 1.45 -6.17
N SER A 191 11.94 1.24 -4.88
CA SER A 191 10.56 1.09 -4.40
C SER A 191 10.06 2.42 -3.79
N ILE A 192 9.61 2.44 -2.55
CA ILE A 192 9.42 3.68 -1.76
C ILE A 192 10.80 4.26 -1.42
N SER A 193 11.73 3.41 -0.96
CA SER A 193 13.15 3.68 -0.76
C SER A 193 13.99 2.92 -1.79
N ARG A 194 15.33 2.91 -1.65
CA ARG A 194 16.19 2.06 -2.47
C ARG A 194 15.89 0.60 -2.22
N ASN A 195 15.88 -0.20 -3.28
CA ASN A 195 15.65 -1.62 -3.18
C ASN A 195 16.75 -2.33 -2.39
N VAL A 196 16.36 -3.37 -1.67
CA VAL A 196 17.26 -4.21 -0.87
C VAL A 196 17.20 -5.66 -1.34
N GLY A 197 18.26 -6.43 -1.08
CA GLY A 197 18.30 -7.86 -1.29
C GLY A 197 19.01 -8.34 -2.54
N GLY A 198 19.09 -9.66 -2.69
CA GLY A 198 19.86 -10.33 -3.73
C GLY A 198 19.36 -10.09 -5.14
N LEU A 199 18.04 -9.92 -5.33
CA LEU A 199 17.46 -9.65 -6.65
C LEU A 199 17.87 -8.28 -7.17
N SER A 200 17.85 -7.23 -6.34
CA SER A 200 18.33 -5.89 -6.71
C SER A 200 19.81 -5.94 -7.16
N ASN A 201 20.66 -6.64 -6.40
CA ASN A 201 22.06 -6.84 -6.77
C ASN A 201 22.21 -7.62 -8.09
N TYR A 202 21.33 -8.59 -8.36
CA TYR A 202 21.32 -9.35 -9.59
C TYR A 202 20.94 -8.47 -10.79
N LEU A 203 19.87 -7.67 -10.69
CA LEU A 203 19.46 -6.72 -11.72
C LEU A 203 20.55 -5.68 -12.00
N ALA A 204 21.18 -5.12 -10.96
CA ALA A 204 22.30 -4.20 -11.10
C ALA A 204 23.49 -4.83 -11.85
N LYS A 205 23.78 -6.14 -11.65
CA LYS A 205 24.80 -6.86 -12.43
C LYS A 205 24.44 -6.97 -13.91
N ILE A 206 23.17 -7.24 -14.23
CA ILE A 206 22.71 -7.26 -15.62
C ILE A 206 22.96 -5.88 -16.25
N LEU A 207 22.57 -4.79 -15.58
CA LEU A 207 22.74 -3.42 -16.07
C LEU A 207 24.22 -3.00 -16.24
N SER A 208 25.11 -3.48 -15.37
CA SER A 208 26.54 -3.15 -15.40
C SER A 208 27.36 -4.05 -16.33
N SER A 209 26.73 -5.04 -16.97
CA SER A 209 27.44 -5.96 -17.86
C SER A 209 27.95 -5.27 -19.12
N ARG A 210 29.10 -5.73 -19.65
CA ARG A 210 29.67 -5.23 -20.93
C ARG A 210 28.69 -5.42 -22.10
N THR A 211 27.86 -6.42 -22.05
CA THR A 211 26.82 -6.71 -23.04
C THR A 211 25.80 -5.58 -23.11
N TYR A 212 25.33 -5.06 -21.95
CA TYR A 212 24.43 -3.91 -21.92
C TYR A 212 25.07 -2.64 -22.48
N ALA A 213 26.32 -2.37 -22.12
CA ALA A 213 27.05 -1.21 -22.65
C ALA A 213 27.19 -1.28 -24.18
N SER A 214 27.48 -2.47 -24.75
CA SER A 214 27.58 -2.66 -26.20
C SER A 214 26.22 -2.61 -26.92
N MET A 215 25.15 -3.07 -26.30
CA MET A 215 23.78 -2.96 -26.84
C MET A 215 23.31 -1.51 -26.88
N ARG A 216 23.59 -0.72 -25.84
CA ARG A 216 23.29 0.72 -25.82
C ARG A 216 23.96 1.52 -26.92
N GLU A 217 25.18 1.12 -27.32
CA GLU A 217 25.90 1.75 -28.45
C GLU A 217 25.49 1.15 -29.81
N GLY A 218 25.14 -0.15 -29.84
CA GLY A 218 24.80 -0.88 -31.08
C GLY A 218 23.35 -0.72 -31.53
N SER A 219 22.39 -0.53 -30.61
CA SER A 219 20.95 -0.42 -30.92
C SER A 219 20.61 0.80 -31.79
N LYS A 220 21.43 1.85 -31.75
CA LYS A 220 21.29 3.01 -32.64
C LYS A 220 21.55 2.69 -34.13
N LYS A 221 22.12 1.53 -34.46
CA LYS A 221 22.53 1.20 -35.83
C LYS A 221 21.88 -0.04 -36.47
N VAL A 222 21.32 -0.95 -35.73
CA VAL A 222 20.96 -2.30 -36.25
C VAL A 222 19.45 -2.58 -36.35
N LEU A 223 18.61 -2.01 -35.49
CA LEU A 223 17.16 -2.33 -35.43
C LEU A 223 16.32 -1.69 -36.54
N SER A 224 16.85 -0.81 -37.36
CA SER A 224 16.06 -0.07 -38.36
C SER A 224 15.97 -0.71 -39.74
N ARG A 225 16.56 -1.89 -40.00
CA ARG A 225 16.72 -2.36 -41.38
C ARG A 225 16.52 -3.84 -41.67
N LEU A 226 15.62 -4.64 -41.15
CA LEU A 226 15.25 -5.88 -41.87
C LEU A 226 14.21 -6.73 -41.11
N PRO A 227 13.00 -6.98 -41.63
CA PRO A 227 12.12 -8.06 -41.22
C PRO A 227 12.73 -9.40 -41.63
N GLY A 228 12.87 -10.34 -40.72
CA GLY A 228 13.44 -11.68 -40.98
C GLY A 228 14.84 -11.95 -40.49
N ALA A 229 15.68 -10.93 -40.31
CA ALA A 229 17.03 -11.10 -39.74
C ALA A 229 17.03 -11.35 -38.21
N TRP A 230 15.91 -11.04 -37.57
CA TRP A 230 15.73 -11.21 -36.12
C TRP A 230 15.79 -12.69 -35.66
N GLU A 231 15.14 -13.60 -36.39
CA GLU A 231 15.11 -15.02 -36.03
C GLU A 231 16.48 -15.69 -36.23
N ILE A 232 17.22 -15.26 -37.25
CA ILE A 232 18.60 -15.73 -37.52
C ILE A 232 19.58 -15.11 -36.50
N ALA A 233 19.43 -13.82 -36.19
CA ALA A 233 20.23 -13.15 -35.16
C ALA A 233 19.97 -13.76 -33.76
N ARG A 234 18.72 -14.09 -33.42
CA ARG A 234 18.35 -14.76 -32.17
C ARG A 234 19.01 -16.13 -32.04
N ARG A 235 18.93 -17.00 -33.06
CA ARG A 235 19.57 -18.32 -33.06
C ARG A 235 21.08 -18.25 -33.00
N THR A 236 21.70 -17.27 -33.67
CA THR A 236 23.14 -17.07 -33.63
C THR A 236 23.58 -16.48 -32.28
N GLU A 237 22.76 -15.64 -31.66
CA GLU A 237 22.98 -15.06 -30.34
C GLU A 237 22.76 -16.08 -29.22
N GLU A 238 21.75 -16.95 -29.32
CA GLU A 238 21.52 -18.09 -28.42
C GLU A 238 22.70 -19.10 -28.51
N TYR A 239 23.22 -19.37 -29.69
CA TYR A 239 24.40 -20.22 -29.86
C TYR A 239 25.70 -19.57 -29.32
N ALA A 240 25.86 -18.28 -29.48
CA ALA A 240 27.01 -17.53 -28.96
C ALA A 240 26.91 -17.28 -27.45
N LYS A 241 25.70 -17.06 -26.91
CA LYS A 241 25.43 -16.92 -25.47
C LYS A 241 25.57 -18.24 -24.72
N GLY A 242 25.14 -19.35 -25.29
CA GLY A 242 25.28 -20.68 -24.69
C GLY A 242 26.71 -21.14 -24.46
N MET A 243 27.70 -20.44 -25.06
CA MET A 243 29.11 -20.72 -24.87
C MET A 243 29.85 -19.77 -23.92
N LEU A 244 29.30 -18.59 -23.55
CA LEU A 244 30.05 -17.55 -22.85
C LEU A 244 29.30 -16.76 -21.75
N VAL A 245 27.98 -16.88 -21.60
CA VAL A 245 27.23 -16.18 -20.53
C VAL A 245 26.13 -17.13 -19.99
N PRO A 246 26.08 -17.38 -18.68
CA PRO A 246 24.94 -18.07 -18.08
C PRO A 246 23.63 -17.35 -18.44
N GLY A 247 22.58 -18.06 -18.80
CA GLY A 247 21.24 -17.50 -19.02
C GLY A 247 20.78 -16.67 -17.82
N THR A 248 19.91 -15.70 -18.06
CA THR A 248 19.30 -14.96 -16.94
C THR A 248 18.41 -15.90 -16.11
N LEU A 249 18.15 -15.56 -14.84
CA LEU A 249 17.21 -16.30 -14.01
C LEU A 249 15.86 -16.52 -14.71
N PHE A 250 15.40 -15.54 -15.48
CA PHE A 250 14.13 -15.61 -16.19
C PHE A 250 14.17 -16.63 -17.36
N GLU A 251 15.27 -16.69 -18.10
CA GLU A 251 15.48 -17.69 -19.16
C GLU A 251 15.56 -19.11 -18.59
N GLU A 252 16.22 -19.30 -17.46
CA GLU A 252 16.28 -20.60 -16.76
C GLU A 252 14.89 -21.05 -16.26
N LEU A 253 14.00 -20.12 -15.95
CA LEU A 253 12.59 -20.41 -15.60
C LEU A 253 11.72 -20.69 -16.84
N GLY A 254 12.24 -20.51 -18.07
CA GLY A 254 11.51 -20.78 -19.31
C GLY A 254 10.85 -19.55 -19.95
N TRP A 255 11.17 -18.34 -19.52
CA TRP A 255 10.71 -17.11 -20.15
C TRP A 255 11.55 -16.72 -21.37
N ASN A 256 10.91 -16.23 -22.41
CA ASN A 256 11.62 -15.54 -23.48
C ASN A 256 11.98 -14.12 -23.00
N TYR A 257 13.18 -13.98 -22.48
CA TYR A 257 13.68 -12.73 -21.90
C TYR A 257 14.28 -11.81 -22.96
N ILE A 258 13.83 -10.55 -22.97
CA ILE A 258 14.33 -9.48 -23.86
C ILE A 258 14.69 -8.27 -23.01
N GLY A 259 15.86 -7.72 -23.25
CA GLY A 259 16.33 -6.52 -22.54
C GLY A 259 17.70 -6.71 -21.86
N PRO A 260 18.09 -5.76 -20.99
CA PRO A 260 17.35 -4.53 -20.67
C PRO A 260 17.38 -3.49 -21.80
N ILE A 261 16.28 -2.75 -21.98
CA ILE A 261 16.15 -1.64 -22.94
C ILE A 261 15.87 -0.32 -22.22
N ASP A 262 16.20 0.80 -22.87
CA ASP A 262 15.92 2.14 -22.34
C ASP A 262 14.41 2.43 -22.43
N GLY A 263 13.74 2.57 -21.28
CA GLY A 263 12.32 2.86 -21.19
C GLY A 263 11.92 4.29 -21.56
N HIS A 264 12.89 5.16 -21.86
CA HIS A 264 12.67 6.53 -22.32
C HIS A 264 12.98 6.70 -23.83
N ASP A 265 13.44 5.64 -24.51
CA ASP A 265 13.58 5.59 -25.96
C ASP A 265 12.28 5.06 -26.58
N LEU A 266 11.35 5.97 -26.86
CA LEU A 266 9.99 5.64 -27.34
C LEU A 266 10.01 4.87 -28.68
N PRO A 267 10.84 5.22 -29.69
CA PRO A 267 10.97 4.43 -30.92
C PRO A 267 11.39 2.98 -30.66
N THR A 268 12.40 2.77 -29.81
CA THR A 268 12.89 1.43 -29.45
C THR A 268 11.82 0.64 -28.68
N LEU A 269 11.09 1.27 -27.74
CA LEU A 269 9.99 0.65 -27.03
C LEU A 269 8.89 0.15 -27.98
N ILE A 270 8.43 1.02 -28.90
CA ILE A 270 7.37 0.69 -29.85
C ILE A 270 7.80 -0.46 -30.78
N ALA A 271 9.00 -0.40 -31.34
CA ALA A 271 9.51 -1.45 -32.21
C ALA A 271 9.61 -2.80 -31.49
N THR A 272 10.11 -2.78 -30.24
CA THR A 272 10.26 -4.00 -29.42
C THR A 272 8.88 -4.57 -29.06
N LEU A 273 7.95 -3.75 -28.58
CA LEU A 273 6.61 -4.20 -28.18
C LEU A 273 5.81 -4.74 -29.38
N ARG A 274 5.94 -4.15 -30.58
CA ARG A 274 5.32 -4.71 -31.80
C ARG A 274 5.84 -6.10 -32.12
N ASN A 275 7.16 -6.29 -32.07
CA ASN A 275 7.75 -7.61 -32.30
C ASN A 275 7.27 -8.62 -31.26
N MET A 276 7.23 -8.23 -29.97
CA MET A 276 6.79 -9.13 -28.89
C MET A 276 5.29 -9.43 -28.94
N ARG A 277 4.46 -8.50 -29.41
CA ARG A 277 3.02 -8.73 -29.56
C ARG A 277 2.71 -9.95 -30.42
N ASP A 278 3.49 -10.17 -31.46
CA ASP A 278 3.27 -11.25 -32.43
C ASP A 278 3.91 -12.58 -31.98
N LEU A 279 4.72 -12.58 -30.92
CA LEU A 279 5.30 -13.78 -30.33
C LEU A 279 4.25 -14.53 -29.48
N LYS A 280 4.44 -15.85 -29.35
CA LYS A 280 3.63 -16.75 -28.52
C LYS A 280 4.42 -17.24 -27.30
N GLY A 281 3.71 -17.73 -26.32
CA GLY A 281 4.27 -18.22 -25.07
C GLY A 281 4.64 -17.10 -24.09
N PRO A 282 5.29 -17.40 -22.97
CA PRO A 282 5.61 -16.44 -21.92
C PRO A 282 6.77 -15.51 -22.33
N GLN A 283 6.47 -14.23 -22.41
CA GLN A 283 7.42 -13.19 -22.80
C GLN A 283 7.79 -12.33 -21.60
N PHE A 284 9.07 -11.99 -21.43
CA PHE A 284 9.54 -11.14 -20.35
C PHE A 284 10.40 -9.99 -20.93
N LEU A 285 9.91 -8.77 -20.81
CA LEU A 285 10.61 -7.54 -21.24
C LEU A 285 11.18 -6.80 -20.04
N HIS A 286 12.50 -6.61 -20.02
CA HIS A 286 13.17 -5.79 -19.01
C HIS A 286 13.36 -4.37 -19.53
N VAL A 287 12.73 -3.40 -18.90
CA VAL A 287 12.76 -1.98 -19.26
C VAL A 287 13.39 -1.19 -18.13
N VAL A 288 14.40 -0.39 -18.45
CA VAL A 288 15.09 0.48 -17.47
C VAL A 288 14.50 1.87 -17.57
N THR A 289 14.02 2.39 -16.45
CA THR A 289 13.45 3.74 -16.38
C THR A 289 14.11 4.56 -15.27
N LYS A 290 13.79 5.84 -15.23
CA LYS A 290 14.21 6.75 -14.15
C LYS A 290 13.00 7.35 -13.46
N LYS A 291 12.85 7.07 -12.17
CA LYS A 291 11.80 7.67 -11.35
C LYS A 291 11.92 9.20 -11.35
N GLY A 292 10.81 9.90 -11.61
CA GLY A 292 10.81 11.36 -11.71
C GLY A 292 11.30 11.93 -13.05
N LYS A 293 11.49 11.11 -14.09
CA LYS A 293 12.03 11.49 -15.40
C LYS A 293 11.38 12.74 -16.00
N GLY A 294 12.21 13.70 -16.42
CA GLY A 294 11.81 14.95 -17.04
C GLY A 294 11.35 16.03 -16.06
N PHE A 295 11.45 15.77 -14.73
CA PHE A 295 11.24 16.79 -13.70
C PHE A 295 12.46 16.83 -12.78
N ALA A 296 13.31 17.85 -12.94
CA ALA A 296 14.61 17.95 -12.29
C ALA A 296 14.58 17.76 -10.75
N PRO A 297 13.63 18.35 -9.99
CA PRO A 297 13.57 18.11 -8.55
C PRO A 297 13.32 16.64 -8.17
N ALA A 298 12.43 15.94 -8.89
CA ALA A 298 12.13 14.53 -8.62
C ALA A 298 13.25 13.58 -9.06
N GLU A 299 14.03 13.97 -10.06
CA GLU A 299 15.21 13.20 -10.48
C GLU A 299 16.35 13.27 -9.45
N VAL A 300 16.42 14.38 -8.68
CA VAL A 300 17.42 14.58 -7.61
C VAL A 300 16.98 13.94 -6.30
N ASP A 301 15.69 14.05 -5.96
CA ASP A 301 15.10 13.46 -4.74
C ASP A 301 13.91 12.56 -5.07
N PRO A 302 14.13 11.35 -5.58
CA PRO A 302 13.04 10.44 -5.96
C PRO A 302 12.25 9.88 -4.76
N ILE A 303 12.80 9.95 -3.54
CA ILE A 303 12.12 9.56 -2.30
C ILE A 303 11.13 10.64 -1.87
N GLY A 304 11.59 11.89 -1.75
CA GLY A 304 10.73 13.02 -1.38
C GLY A 304 9.61 13.29 -2.40
N TYR A 305 9.86 12.97 -3.68
CA TYR A 305 8.87 13.07 -4.75
C TYR A 305 8.16 11.74 -5.08
N HIS A 306 8.22 10.74 -4.22
CA HIS A 306 7.40 9.53 -4.39
C HIS A 306 5.91 9.86 -4.39
N ALA A 307 5.47 10.68 -3.42
CA ALA A 307 4.14 11.27 -3.37
C ALA A 307 4.25 12.72 -2.87
N ILE A 308 3.49 13.62 -3.49
CA ILE A 308 3.47 15.03 -3.11
C ILE A 308 2.13 15.43 -2.47
N THR A 309 2.17 16.45 -1.61
CA THR A 309 0.97 17.16 -1.18
C THR A 309 0.54 18.13 -2.26
N LYS A 310 -0.76 18.46 -2.32
CA LYS A 310 -1.24 19.48 -3.27
C LYS A 310 -0.53 20.82 -3.05
N LEU A 311 -0.29 21.53 -4.14
CA LEU A 311 0.25 22.89 -4.10
C LEU A 311 -0.85 23.86 -3.64
N GLU A 312 -0.50 24.82 -2.79
CA GLU A 312 -1.40 25.92 -2.46
C GLU A 312 -1.62 26.81 -3.70
N PRO A 313 -2.84 27.31 -3.95
CA PRO A 313 -3.11 28.27 -5.00
C PRO A 313 -2.22 29.52 -4.88
N LEU A 314 -1.84 30.14 -6.00
CA LEU A 314 -1.01 31.35 -6.01
C LEU A 314 -1.66 32.52 -5.24
N ASP A 315 -3.00 32.58 -5.25
CA ASP A 315 -3.81 33.64 -4.63
C ASP A 315 -4.35 33.21 -3.25
N ALA A 316 -3.87 32.08 -2.70
CA ALA A 316 -4.27 31.66 -1.37
C ALA A 316 -3.81 32.70 -0.36
N PRO A 317 -4.70 33.20 0.52
CA PRO A 317 -4.26 34.05 1.63
C PRO A 317 -3.21 33.30 2.44
N ALA A 318 -2.18 34.03 2.92
CA ALA A 318 -1.14 33.42 3.74
C ALA A 318 -1.80 32.53 4.81
N ALA A 319 -1.48 31.25 4.76
CA ALA A 319 -2.10 30.28 5.66
C ALA A 319 -1.90 30.76 7.09
N ALA A 320 -3.00 30.85 7.85
CA ALA A 320 -2.90 31.09 9.29
C ALA A 320 -1.90 30.08 9.87
N PRO A 321 -1.05 30.48 10.83
CA PRO A 321 -0.07 29.57 11.40
C PRO A 321 -0.81 28.30 11.83
N LYS A 322 -0.46 27.16 11.21
CA LYS A 322 -1.04 25.86 11.57
C LYS A 322 -0.78 25.70 13.06
N LYS A 323 -1.85 25.51 13.85
CA LYS A 323 -1.69 25.05 15.23
C LYS A 323 -0.68 23.89 15.19
N ALA A 324 0.32 23.94 16.08
CA ALA A 324 1.28 22.86 16.20
C ALA A 324 0.48 21.55 16.35
N SER A 325 0.54 20.69 15.34
CA SER A 325 -0.05 19.36 15.42
C SER A 325 0.79 18.57 16.42
N GLY A 326 0.14 17.77 17.27
CA GLY A 326 0.82 16.82 18.14
C GLY A 326 1.72 15.84 17.36
N PRO A 327 2.48 15.01 18.03
CA PRO A 327 3.31 14.00 17.39
C PRO A 327 2.43 13.01 16.62
N LYS A 328 2.95 12.50 15.49
CA LYS A 328 2.30 11.40 14.78
C LYS A 328 2.43 10.12 15.60
N TYR A 329 1.47 9.22 15.52
CA TYR A 329 1.57 7.90 16.15
C TYR A 329 2.80 7.12 15.69
N SER A 330 3.13 7.13 14.39
CA SER A 330 4.37 6.53 13.88
C SER A 330 5.62 7.14 14.49
N GLY A 331 5.64 8.47 14.74
CA GLY A 331 6.75 9.14 15.43
C GLY A 331 6.91 8.68 16.89
N VAL A 332 5.80 8.53 17.61
CA VAL A 332 5.81 7.98 18.97
C VAL A 332 6.33 6.55 18.99
N PHE A 333 5.94 5.73 18.01
CA PHE A 333 6.46 4.38 17.83
C PHE A 333 7.97 4.39 17.56
N GLY A 334 8.45 5.22 16.62
CA GLY A 334 9.87 5.31 16.26
C GLY A 334 10.77 5.76 17.45
N GLU A 335 10.30 6.75 18.23
CA GLU A 335 10.97 7.16 19.48
C GLU A 335 11.00 6.02 20.50
N TRP A 336 9.84 5.38 20.75
CA TRP A 336 9.74 4.26 21.67
C TRP A 336 10.67 3.11 21.27
N LEU A 337 10.72 2.77 19.99
CA LEU A 337 11.57 1.69 19.46
C LEU A 337 13.04 1.95 19.76
N CYS A 338 13.49 3.20 19.57
CA CYS A 338 14.84 3.61 19.91
C CYS A 338 15.14 3.53 21.41
N ASP A 339 14.21 3.98 22.25
CA ASP A 339 14.36 3.98 23.71
C ASP A 339 14.37 2.55 24.26
N MET A 340 13.45 1.70 23.80
CA MET A 340 13.38 0.30 24.20
C MET A 340 14.61 -0.49 23.73
N ALA A 341 15.10 -0.25 22.52
CA ALA A 341 16.32 -0.88 22.03
C ALA A 341 17.59 -0.47 22.80
N ALA A 342 17.60 0.73 23.37
CA ALA A 342 18.67 1.14 24.27
C ALA A 342 18.58 0.42 25.63
N ALA A 343 17.38 0.09 26.09
CA ALA A 343 17.12 -0.62 27.35
C ALA A 343 17.24 -2.15 27.22
N ASP A 344 16.84 -2.73 26.10
CA ASP A 344 16.88 -4.18 25.84
C ASP A 344 17.65 -4.48 24.55
N SER A 345 18.82 -5.09 24.70
CA SER A 345 19.70 -5.45 23.58
C SER A 345 19.13 -6.55 22.66
N ARG A 346 18.13 -7.30 23.10
CA ARG A 346 17.46 -8.36 22.33
C ARG A 346 16.48 -7.81 21.31
N LEU A 347 16.04 -6.54 21.45
CA LEU A 347 15.08 -5.92 20.54
C LEU A 347 15.66 -5.79 19.13
N VAL A 348 14.90 -6.23 18.16
CA VAL A 348 15.19 -6.15 16.71
C VAL A 348 14.00 -5.52 15.99
N GLY A 349 14.23 -4.57 15.11
CA GLY A 349 13.21 -3.92 14.29
C GLY A 349 13.19 -4.48 12.87
N ILE A 350 12.02 -4.92 12.41
CA ILE A 350 11.81 -5.51 11.08
C ILE A 350 10.70 -4.73 10.37
N THR A 351 10.90 -4.42 9.08
CA THR A 351 9.86 -3.79 8.26
C THR A 351 9.88 -4.31 6.83
N PRO A 352 8.71 -4.56 6.20
CA PRO A 352 8.63 -4.85 4.77
C PRO A 352 8.54 -3.55 3.96
N ALA A 353 9.71 -3.01 3.55
CA ALA A 353 9.86 -1.82 2.69
C ALA A 353 9.20 -0.52 3.19
N MET A 354 8.95 -0.39 4.52
CA MET A 354 8.24 0.76 5.08
C MET A 354 9.06 1.58 6.08
N LYS A 355 10.37 1.70 5.84
CA LYS A 355 11.32 2.40 6.71
C LYS A 355 10.86 3.81 7.08
N GLU A 356 10.58 4.64 6.09
CA GLU A 356 10.17 6.03 6.28
C GLU A 356 8.71 6.12 6.74
N GLY A 357 7.86 5.25 6.19
CA GLY A 357 6.43 5.23 6.48
C GLY A 357 6.10 4.88 7.92
N SER A 358 6.86 3.97 8.53
CA SER A 358 6.70 3.53 9.92
C SER A 358 7.69 4.21 10.89
N ASP A 359 8.42 5.22 10.42
CA ASP A 359 9.36 6.04 11.22
C ASP A 359 10.52 5.25 11.86
N LEU A 360 11.12 4.31 11.09
CA LEU A 360 12.30 3.54 11.52
C LEU A 360 13.64 4.17 11.11
N VAL A 361 13.64 5.38 10.54
CA VAL A 361 14.87 6.03 10.06
C VAL A 361 15.89 6.16 11.19
N ALA A 362 15.50 6.81 12.30
CA ALA A 362 16.38 7.00 13.45
C ALA A 362 16.84 5.67 14.07
N PHE A 363 15.97 4.66 14.11
CA PHE A 363 16.33 3.33 14.59
C PHE A 363 17.37 2.67 13.69
N SER A 364 17.21 2.73 12.37
CA SER A 364 18.14 2.15 11.41
C SER A 364 19.55 2.79 11.48
N GLU A 365 19.63 4.08 11.84
CA GLU A 365 20.89 4.81 12.00
C GLU A 365 21.57 4.51 13.34
N ARG A 366 20.77 4.46 14.43
CA ARG A 366 21.28 4.21 15.79
C ARG A 366 21.61 2.75 16.06
N PHE A 367 20.88 1.82 15.45
CA PHE A 367 20.99 0.37 15.68
C PHE A 367 21.07 -0.43 14.37
N PRO A 368 22.03 -0.15 13.46
CA PRO A 368 22.07 -0.72 12.12
C PRO A 368 22.16 -2.25 12.09
N LEU A 369 22.75 -2.88 13.10
CA LEU A 369 22.83 -4.35 13.22
C LEU A 369 21.55 -5.02 13.76
N ARG A 370 20.57 -4.23 14.18
CA ARG A 370 19.28 -4.69 14.71
C ARG A 370 18.09 -4.19 13.90
N TYR A 371 18.36 -3.56 12.75
CA TYR A 371 17.38 -3.12 11.78
C TYR A 371 17.42 -4.00 10.54
N PHE A 372 16.24 -4.49 10.12
CA PHE A 372 16.09 -5.32 8.93
C PHE A 372 14.93 -4.81 8.06
N ASP A 373 15.25 -4.36 6.86
CA ASP A 373 14.28 -4.17 5.78
C ASP A 373 14.31 -5.43 4.91
N VAL A 374 13.17 -6.08 4.79
CA VAL A 374 13.05 -7.35 4.07
C VAL A 374 12.47 -7.19 2.65
N ALA A 375 12.48 -5.97 2.12
CA ALA A 375 11.79 -5.59 0.88
C ALA A 375 10.26 -5.78 1.00
N ILE A 376 9.52 -5.80 -0.12
CA ILE A 376 8.07 -6.00 -0.10
C ILE A 376 7.77 -7.50 0.05
N ALA A 377 7.99 -8.03 1.25
CA ALA A 377 7.90 -9.45 1.57
C ALA A 377 7.32 -9.67 2.98
N GLU A 378 6.03 -9.38 3.15
CA GLU A 378 5.35 -9.39 4.45
C GLU A 378 5.36 -10.79 5.09
N GLN A 379 5.13 -11.85 4.32
CA GLN A 379 5.19 -13.24 4.79
C GLN A 379 6.58 -13.56 5.34
N HIS A 380 7.63 -13.19 4.61
CA HIS A 380 9.02 -13.38 5.05
C HIS A 380 9.31 -12.57 6.31
N ALA A 381 8.81 -11.33 6.43
CA ALA A 381 8.99 -10.50 7.63
C ALA A 381 8.51 -11.22 8.89
N VAL A 382 7.34 -11.85 8.82
CA VAL A 382 6.72 -12.54 9.97
C VAL A 382 7.47 -13.83 10.32
N THR A 383 7.77 -14.69 9.33
CA THR A 383 8.53 -15.93 9.58
C THR A 383 9.96 -15.66 10.02
N PHE A 384 10.60 -14.62 9.47
CA PHE A 384 11.94 -14.18 9.88
C PHE A 384 11.94 -13.72 11.34
N ALA A 385 10.93 -12.95 11.75
CA ALA A 385 10.73 -12.57 13.15
C ALA A 385 10.55 -13.82 14.06
N ALA A 386 9.73 -14.79 13.63
CA ALA A 386 9.54 -16.04 14.36
C ALA A 386 10.86 -16.80 14.58
N GLY A 387 11.68 -16.93 13.52
CA GLY A 387 12.99 -17.56 13.61
C GLY A 387 13.92 -16.84 14.59
N MET A 388 13.94 -15.51 14.61
CA MET A 388 14.72 -14.74 15.58
C MET A 388 14.22 -14.92 17.02
N ALA A 389 12.90 -14.97 17.21
CA ALA A 389 12.30 -15.19 18.52
C ALA A 389 12.66 -16.56 19.09
N CYS A 390 12.78 -17.60 18.26
CA CYS A 390 13.25 -18.93 18.67
C CYS A 390 14.66 -18.89 19.29
N GLU A 391 15.50 -17.94 18.87
CA GLU A 391 16.87 -17.78 19.37
C GLU A 391 16.96 -16.70 20.49
N GLY A 392 15.82 -16.29 21.05
CA GLY A 392 15.75 -15.38 22.20
C GLY A 392 15.85 -13.90 21.87
N ALA A 393 15.80 -13.50 20.60
CA ALA A 393 15.58 -12.12 20.23
C ALA A 393 14.12 -11.69 20.52
N LYS A 394 13.88 -10.38 20.59
CA LYS A 394 12.55 -9.79 20.75
C LYS A 394 12.22 -8.94 19.52
N PRO A 395 11.71 -9.57 18.45
CA PRO A 395 11.42 -8.88 17.21
C PRO A 395 10.19 -7.98 17.34
N VAL A 396 10.31 -6.78 16.77
CA VAL A 396 9.20 -5.84 16.55
C VAL A 396 8.99 -5.74 15.04
N VAL A 397 7.85 -6.23 14.55
CA VAL A 397 7.46 -6.14 13.15
C VAL A 397 6.62 -4.89 12.96
N ALA A 398 7.21 -3.87 12.32
CA ALA A 398 6.54 -2.61 11.97
C ALA A 398 5.88 -2.77 10.59
N ILE A 399 4.56 -2.91 10.57
CA ILE A 399 3.80 -3.26 9.38
C ILE A 399 2.46 -2.50 9.33
N TYR A 400 1.98 -2.13 8.13
CA TYR A 400 0.65 -1.55 8.00
C TYR A 400 -0.44 -2.61 8.17
N SER A 401 -1.55 -2.24 8.78
CA SER A 401 -2.68 -3.13 9.04
C SER A 401 -3.13 -3.87 7.77
N THR A 402 -3.33 -3.15 6.67
CA THR A 402 -3.74 -3.75 5.39
C THR A 402 -2.68 -4.74 4.84
N PHE A 403 -1.39 -4.49 5.04
CA PHE A 403 -0.31 -5.35 4.53
C PHE A 403 -0.08 -6.60 5.40
N LEU A 404 -0.40 -6.54 6.69
CA LEU A 404 -0.33 -7.72 7.57
C LEU A 404 -1.28 -8.85 7.11
N GLN A 405 -2.32 -8.53 6.34
CA GLN A 405 -3.19 -9.54 5.73
C GLN A 405 -2.41 -10.57 4.90
N ARG A 406 -1.28 -10.17 4.26
CA ARG A 406 -0.40 -11.11 3.54
C ARG A 406 0.43 -12.01 4.42
N GLY A 407 0.69 -11.61 5.65
CA GLY A 407 1.44 -12.38 6.63
C GLY A 407 0.55 -13.10 7.66
N TYR A 408 -0.75 -13.18 7.42
CA TYR A 408 -1.70 -13.71 8.38
C TYR A 408 -1.49 -15.20 8.66
N ASP A 409 -1.26 -16.03 7.64
CA ASP A 409 -0.93 -17.43 7.83
C ASP A 409 0.34 -17.62 8.67
N GLN A 410 1.40 -16.85 8.36
CA GLN A 410 2.67 -16.92 9.09
C GLN A 410 2.52 -16.41 10.53
N LEU A 411 1.67 -15.41 10.77
CA LEU A 411 1.34 -14.96 12.13
C LEU A 411 0.66 -16.08 12.93
N VAL A 412 -0.29 -16.79 12.33
CA VAL A 412 -0.98 -17.91 12.99
C VAL A 412 -0.03 -19.09 13.16
N HIS A 413 0.55 -19.58 12.06
CA HIS A 413 1.32 -20.83 12.03
C HIS A 413 2.71 -20.70 12.64
N ASP A 414 3.49 -19.68 12.20
CA ASP A 414 4.90 -19.59 12.57
C ASP A 414 5.11 -18.88 13.92
N VAL A 415 4.19 -17.98 14.31
CA VAL A 415 4.32 -17.21 15.57
C VAL A 415 3.37 -17.70 16.65
N ALA A 416 2.04 -17.66 16.41
CA ALA A 416 1.07 -17.86 17.49
C ALA A 416 0.94 -19.32 17.94
N VAL A 417 0.94 -20.30 17.03
CA VAL A 417 0.91 -21.73 17.38
C VAL A 417 2.11 -22.10 18.26
N GLN A 418 3.26 -21.48 18.04
CA GLN A 418 4.48 -21.71 18.80
C GLN A 418 4.61 -20.80 20.03
N ASN A 419 3.64 -19.90 20.25
CA ASN A 419 3.66 -18.89 21.32
C ASN A 419 4.96 -18.06 21.36
N LEU A 420 5.45 -17.64 20.19
CA LEU A 420 6.70 -16.90 20.08
C LEU A 420 6.53 -15.44 20.45
N ASP A 421 7.55 -14.88 21.03
CA ASP A 421 7.61 -13.53 21.57
C ASP A 421 7.89 -12.51 20.44
N VAL A 422 6.87 -12.21 19.66
CA VAL A 422 6.90 -11.25 18.53
C VAL A 422 5.89 -10.14 18.78
N LEU A 423 6.34 -8.89 18.74
CA LEU A 423 5.48 -7.71 18.81
C LEU A 423 5.16 -7.20 17.39
N PHE A 424 3.89 -7.15 17.04
CA PHE A 424 3.38 -6.52 15.83
C PHE A 424 2.97 -5.07 16.13
N ALA A 425 3.76 -4.11 15.66
CA ALA A 425 3.42 -2.69 15.67
C ALA A 425 2.64 -2.37 14.39
N ILE A 426 1.31 -2.39 14.50
CA ILE A 426 0.39 -2.31 13.36
C ILE A 426 -0.01 -0.87 13.12
N ASP A 427 0.63 -0.24 12.15
CA ASP A 427 0.37 1.13 11.73
C ASP A 427 -0.77 1.20 10.70
N ARG A 428 -1.36 2.37 10.50
CA ARG A 428 -2.49 2.60 9.56
C ARG A 428 -3.69 1.70 9.84
N ALA A 429 -3.98 1.45 11.10
CA ALA A 429 -5.21 0.79 11.50
C ALA A 429 -6.42 1.70 11.23
N GLY A 430 -7.56 1.13 10.86
CA GLY A 430 -8.77 1.87 10.52
C GLY A 430 -8.73 2.53 9.14
N LEU A 431 -9.43 3.64 8.97
CA LEU A 431 -9.59 4.35 7.72
C LEU A 431 -8.39 5.28 7.46
N VAL A 432 -7.75 5.14 6.31
CA VAL A 432 -6.46 5.81 6.01
C VAL A 432 -6.58 7.02 5.08
N GLY A 433 -7.76 7.28 4.54
CA GLY A 433 -8.01 8.47 3.73
C GLY A 433 -7.95 8.22 2.22
N GLU A 434 -7.14 9.00 1.54
CA GLU A 434 -7.19 9.20 0.09
C GLU A 434 -6.78 7.97 -0.74
N ASP A 435 -6.11 6.99 -0.15
CA ASP A 435 -5.74 5.73 -0.81
C ASP A 435 -6.88 4.69 -0.81
N GLY A 436 -7.93 4.94 -0.01
CA GLY A 436 -9.20 4.23 -0.07
C GLY A 436 -9.15 2.80 0.47
N PRO A 437 -10.07 1.95 0.02
CA PRO A 437 -10.32 0.62 0.61
C PRO A 437 -9.15 -0.34 0.52
N THR A 438 -8.25 -0.18 -0.46
CA THR A 438 -7.09 -1.05 -0.62
C THR A 438 -6.03 -0.84 0.48
N HIS A 439 -6.03 0.31 1.13
CA HIS A 439 -5.07 0.67 2.17
C HIS A 439 -5.69 0.78 3.57
N ALA A 440 -7.02 0.67 3.69
CA ALA A 440 -7.72 0.71 4.97
C ALA A 440 -7.41 -0.53 5.83
N GLY A 441 -7.12 -0.29 7.11
CA GLY A 441 -6.90 -1.31 8.13
C GLY A 441 -8.20 -1.70 8.83
N SER A 442 -9.18 -2.19 8.08
CA SER A 442 -10.56 -2.36 8.55
C SER A 442 -10.84 -3.68 9.26
N PHE A 443 -9.90 -4.65 9.26
CA PHE A 443 -10.21 -6.04 9.64
C PHE A 443 -9.27 -6.63 10.70
N ASP A 444 -8.25 -5.90 11.12
CA ASP A 444 -7.19 -6.43 11.99
C ASP A 444 -7.70 -6.92 13.35
N LEU A 445 -8.61 -6.19 14.01
CA LEU A 445 -9.19 -6.66 15.27
C LEU A 445 -9.97 -7.95 15.08
N SER A 446 -10.73 -8.07 13.98
CA SER A 446 -11.54 -9.25 13.70
C SER A 446 -10.68 -10.51 13.51
N TYR A 447 -9.62 -10.45 12.72
CA TYR A 447 -8.80 -11.63 12.46
C TYR A 447 -7.72 -11.89 13.53
N LEU A 448 -7.32 -10.89 14.33
CA LEU A 448 -6.35 -11.10 15.41
C LEU A 448 -7.00 -11.67 16.68
N ARG A 449 -8.22 -11.22 17.04
CA ARG A 449 -8.83 -11.65 18.29
C ARG A 449 -9.19 -13.13 18.38
N CYS A 450 -9.38 -13.80 17.26
CA CYS A 450 -9.68 -15.25 17.25
C CYS A 450 -8.45 -16.14 17.47
N ILE A 451 -7.23 -15.58 17.40
CA ILE A 451 -5.99 -16.35 17.53
C ILE A 451 -5.70 -16.65 19.01
N PRO A 452 -5.53 -17.94 19.43
CA PRO A 452 -5.17 -18.27 20.81
C PRO A 452 -3.85 -17.62 21.25
N GLY A 453 -3.76 -17.20 22.51
CA GLY A 453 -2.55 -16.61 23.09
C GLY A 453 -2.20 -15.18 22.61
N MET A 454 -2.85 -14.67 21.58
CA MET A 454 -2.58 -13.34 21.03
C MET A 454 -3.02 -12.24 22.00
N LEU A 455 -2.12 -11.32 22.34
CA LEU A 455 -2.43 -10.08 23.05
C LEU A 455 -2.79 -8.99 22.02
N VAL A 456 -3.98 -8.37 22.11
CA VAL A 456 -4.47 -7.37 21.15
C VAL A 456 -4.83 -6.08 21.86
N MET A 457 -4.12 -4.99 21.56
CA MET A 457 -4.21 -3.70 22.23
C MET A 457 -4.56 -2.56 21.27
N THR A 458 -5.38 -1.63 21.76
CA THR A 458 -5.91 -0.49 21.00
C THR A 458 -5.70 0.80 21.80
N PRO A 459 -4.57 1.53 21.60
CA PRO A 459 -4.32 2.77 22.30
C PRO A 459 -5.32 3.86 21.91
N SER A 460 -5.77 4.60 22.90
CA SER A 460 -6.68 5.73 22.75
C SER A 460 -5.97 7.06 22.43
N ASP A 461 -4.69 7.16 22.77
CA ASP A 461 -3.85 8.33 22.55
C ASP A 461 -2.36 7.97 22.43
N GLU A 462 -1.51 8.98 22.26
CA GLU A 462 -0.05 8.82 22.06
C GLU A 462 0.65 8.22 23.30
N ASN A 463 0.19 8.54 24.50
CA ASN A 463 0.78 8.01 25.72
C ASN A 463 0.39 6.55 25.96
N GLU A 464 -0.89 6.22 25.72
CA GLU A 464 -1.37 4.84 25.75
C GLU A 464 -0.62 3.97 24.72
N LEU A 465 -0.34 4.51 23.50
CA LEU A 465 0.47 3.81 22.51
C LEU A 465 1.83 3.42 23.08
N ARG A 466 2.56 4.37 23.68
CA ARG A 466 3.89 4.12 24.21
C ARG A 466 3.88 3.05 25.31
N LYS A 467 2.90 3.12 26.22
CA LYS A 467 2.73 2.15 27.30
C LYS A 467 2.35 0.76 26.80
N MET A 468 1.46 0.69 25.80
CA MET A 468 1.04 -0.58 25.19
C MET A 468 2.16 -1.24 24.39
N LEU A 469 2.99 -0.48 23.69
CA LEU A 469 4.19 -1.00 23.02
C LEU A 469 5.15 -1.62 24.04
N THR A 470 5.36 -0.96 25.17
CA THR A 470 6.15 -1.50 26.29
C THR A 470 5.53 -2.79 26.84
N THR A 471 4.22 -2.79 27.06
CA THR A 471 3.48 -3.97 27.54
C THR A 471 3.61 -5.15 26.57
N GLY A 472 3.45 -4.90 25.26
CA GLY A 472 3.61 -5.94 24.22
C GLY A 472 5.03 -6.48 24.11
N HIS A 473 6.05 -5.62 24.28
CA HIS A 473 7.46 -6.07 24.30
C HIS A 473 7.81 -6.93 25.53
N LEU A 474 7.19 -6.66 26.66
CA LEU A 474 7.41 -7.40 27.91
C LEU A 474 6.52 -8.67 28.02
N TYR A 475 5.51 -8.78 27.19
CA TYR A 475 4.64 -9.97 27.13
C TYR A 475 5.41 -11.18 26.60
N ASN A 476 5.18 -12.36 27.19
CA ASN A 476 5.78 -13.61 26.74
C ASN A 476 4.80 -14.33 25.80
N GLY A 477 4.85 -14.01 24.54
CA GLY A 477 3.99 -14.53 23.49
C GLY A 477 3.68 -13.47 22.42
N PRO A 478 2.83 -13.78 21.44
CA PRO A 478 2.51 -12.88 20.34
C PRO A 478 1.66 -11.69 20.83
N ALA A 479 2.08 -10.48 20.50
CA ALA A 479 1.38 -9.25 20.86
C ALA A 479 1.17 -8.33 19.65
N ALA A 480 0.03 -7.63 19.61
CA ALA A 480 -0.29 -6.61 18.61
C ALA A 480 -0.73 -5.32 19.29
N VAL A 481 -0.15 -4.21 18.83
CA VAL A 481 -0.59 -2.85 19.14
C VAL A 481 -0.96 -2.19 17.82
N ARG A 482 -2.25 -1.84 17.65
CA ARG A 482 -2.73 -1.22 16.42
C ARG A 482 -3.04 0.26 16.63
N TYR A 483 -2.54 1.13 15.74
CA TYR A 483 -2.71 2.57 15.85
C TYR A 483 -2.95 3.22 14.47
N PRO A 484 -3.67 4.38 14.42
CA PRO A 484 -4.08 4.98 13.17
C PRO A 484 -2.95 5.78 12.50
N ARG A 485 -3.19 6.15 11.25
CA ARG A 485 -2.41 7.17 10.54
C ARG A 485 -2.68 8.57 11.12
N GLY A 486 -1.64 9.36 11.31
CA GLY A 486 -1.76 10.78 11.67
C GLY A 486 -1.42 11.07 13.12
N THR A 487 -2.01 12.13 13.65
CA THR A 487 -1.77 12.66 15.00
C THR A 487 -2.97 12.35 15.89
N GLY A 488 -2.74 12.13 17.18
CA GLY A 488 -3.78 11.94 18.18
C GLY A 488 -4.21 13.26 18.85
N PRO A 489 -4.84 13.17 20.02
CA PRO A 489 -5.34 14.32 20.78
C PRO A 489 -4.23 15.19 21.40
N ASN A 490 -2.96 14.92 21.16
CA ASN A 490 -1.80 15.58 21.73
C ASN A 490 -1.67 15.35 23.25
N ALA A 491 -1.79 14.10 23.67
CA ALA A 491 -1.60 13.69 25.05
C ALA A 491 -0.14 13.91 25.50
N THR A 492 0.04 14.22 26.79
CA THR A 492 1.38 14.29 27.38
C THR A 492 2.02 12.91 27.43
N ILE A 493 3.13 12.74 26.70
CA ILE A 493 3.83 11.46 26.59
C ILE A 493 4.82 11.32 27.75
N GLU A 494 4.64 10.30 28.56
CA GLU A 494 5.59 9.88 29.59
C GLU A 494 6.71 9.08 28.94
N LYS A 495 7.96 9.56 29.03
CA LYS A 495 9.12 8.92 28.38
C LYS A 495 9.69 7.71 29.17
N ASN A 496 8.94 7.19 30.12
CA ASN A 496 9.29 5.94 30.79
C ASN A 496 8.94 4.71 29.92
N LEU A 497 9.42 3.55 30.33
CA LEU A 497 9.14 2.25 29.70
C LEU A 497 8.31 1.38 30.65
N GLU A 498 7.28 1.96 31.25
CA GLU A 498 6.39 1.25 32.18
C GLU A 498 5.24 0.59 31.43
N PRO A 499 4.98 -0.70 31.67
CA PRO A 499 3.84 -1.40 31.10
C PRO A 499 2.55 -1.02 31.81
N ILE A 500 1.42 -1.29 31.15
CA ILE A 500 0.10 -1.28 31.77
C ILE A 500 -0.34 -2.69 32.15
N GLU A 501 -1.27 -2.80 33.11
CA GLU A 501 -1.83 -4.10 33.52
C GLU A 501 -2.63 -4.72 32.38
N ILE A 502 -2.25 -5.94 31.99
CA ILE A 502 -2.87 -6.65 30.85
C ILE A 502 -4.34 -6.98 31.16
N GLY A 503 -5.21 -6.72 30.17
CA GLY A 503 -6.63 -7.00 30.27
C GLY A 503 -7.39 -6.07 31.20
N LYS A 504 -6.87 -4.86 31.47
CA LYS A 504 -7.53 -3.85 32.30
C LYS A 504 -7.91 -2.60 31.52
N GLY A 505 -9.22 -2.36 31.46
CA GLY A 505 -9.81 -1.12 31.00
C GLY A 505 -9.77 -0.02 32.06
N VAL A 506 -10.08 1.21 31.65
CA VAL A 506 -10.13 2.39 32.53
C VAL A 506 -11.45 3.13 32.34
N VAL A 507 -12.16 3.36 33.43
CA VAL A 507 -13.35 4.23 33.42
C VAL A 507 -12.86 5.68 33.34
N ARG A 508 -13.11 6.33 32.21
CA ARG A 508 -12.72 7.74 31.97
C ARG A 508 -13.79 8.73 32.44
N ARG A 509 -15.06 8.33 32.39
CA ARG A 509 -16.19 9.10 32.86
C ARG A 509 -17.25 8.16 33.46
N ARG A 510 -17.88 8.56 34.55
CA ARG A 510 -19.07 7.89 35.09
C ARG A 510 -20.30 8.72 34.77
N GLY A 511 -21.34 8.08 34.27
CA GLY A 511 -22.63 8.63 33.94
C GLY A 511 -23.74 7.68 34.41
N SER A 512 -24.93 7.82 33.85
CA SER A 512 -26.10 7.05 34.32
C SER A 512 -26.45 5.91 33.33
N LYS A 513 -27.50 5.94 32.61
CA LYS A 513 -28.14 4.85 31.86
C LYS A 513 -27.34 4.16 30.77
N VAL A 514 -26.41 4.88 30.14
CA VAL A 514 -25.67 4.43 28.96
C VAL A 514 -24.17 4.32 29.25
N ALA A 515 -23.53 3.27 28.78
CA ALA A 515 -22.08 3.13 28.83
C ALA A 515 -21.49 2.96 27.42
N LEU A 516 -20.48 3.79 27.10
CA LEU A 516 -19.69 3.74 25.87
C LEU A 516 -18.40 2.98 26.15
N LEU A 517 -18.26 1.78 25.57
CA LEU A 517 -17.08 0.91 25.67
C LEU A 517 -16.22 1.15 24.41
N VAL A 518 -15.12 1.88 24.56
CA VAL A 518 -14.34 2.38 23.43
C VAL A 518 -13.04 1.59 23.25
N PHE A 519 -12.78 1.14 22.03
CA PHE A 519 -11.57 0.42 21.63
C PHE A 519 -10.75 1.28 20.68
N GLY A 520 -9.87 2.13 21.23
CA GLY A 520 -8.94 2.96 20.46
C GLY A 520 -9.29 4.44 20.43
N VAL A 521 -8.94 5.07 19.31
CA VAL A 521 -8.83 6.55 19.22
C VAL A 521 -10.14 7.32 19.24
N GLN A 522 -11.29 6.68 19.05
CA GLN A 522 -12.61 7.32 19.17
C GLN A 522 -12.97 7.70 20.62
N LEU A 523 -12.04 7.54 21.57
CA LEU A 523 -12.27 7.91 22.97
C LEU A 523 -12.56 9.40 23.15
N SER A 524 -11.92 10.28 22.39
CA SER A 524 -12.15 11.72 22.43
C SER A 524 -13.56 12.10 22.00
N GLU A 525 -14.05 11.52 20.90
CA GLU A 525 -15.40 11.72 20.37
C GLU A 525 -16.44 11.16 21.35
N ALA A 526 -16.19 9.99 21.90
CA ALA A 526 -17.06 9.36 22.89
C ALA A 526 -17.21 10.20 24.18
N LEU A 527 -16.13 10.81 24.66
CA LEU A 527 -16.17 11.70 25.82
C LEU A 527 -17.05 12.93 25.58
N ILE A 528 -16.94 13.55 24.40
CA ILE A 528 -17.79 14.70 24.01
C ILE A 528 -19.28 14.32 23.98
N VAL A 529 -19.59 13.15 23.42
CA VAL A 529 -20.97 12.64 23.37
C VAL A 529 -21.47 12.31 24.76
N ALA A 530 -20.64 11.70 25.59
CA ALA A 530 -21.01 11.30 26.96
C ALA A 530 -21.35 12.47 27.88
N GLU A 531 -20.72 13.63 27.68
CA GLU A 531 -21.12 14.85 28.42
C GLU A 531 -22.55 15.29 28.13
N LYS A 532 -22.99 15.17 26.88
CA LYS A 532 -24.34 15.56 26.45
C LYS A 532 -25.42 14.56 26.91
N LEU A 533 -25.08 13.27 26.93
CA LEU A 533 -26.00 12.17 27.18
C LEU A 533 -25.91 11.64 28.62
N ASP A 534 -25.09 12.24 29.47
CA ASP A 534 -24.73 11.72 30.79
C ASP A 534 -24.38 10.23 30.79
N ALA A 535 -23.56 9.83 29.78
CA ALA A 535 -23.11 8.45 29.63
C ALA A 535 -21.79 8.17 30.38
N SER A 536 -21.61 6.93 30.81
CA SER A 536 -20.29 6.45 31.21
C SER A 536 -19.38 6.22 29.98
N VAL A 537 -18.06 6.42 30.12
CA VAL A 537 -17.08 6.11 29.09
C VAL A 537 -16.00 5.24 29.67
N VAL A 538 -15.75 4.12 29.02
CA VAL A 538 -14.69 3.16 29.35
C VAL A 538 -13.70 3.07 28.21
N ASP A 539 -12.46 3.36 28.46
CA ASP A 539 -11.35 3.03 27.58
C ASP A 539 -11.00 1.56 27.81
N MET A 540 -11.38 0.72 26.84
CA MET A 540 -11.25 -0.74 26.99
C MET A 540 -9.80 -1.20 26.85
N ARG A 541 -8.93 -0.43 26.15
CA ARG A 541 -7.49 -0.71 25.96
C ARG A 541 -7.16 -2.04 25.29
N PHE A 542 -7.81 -3.13 25.74
CA PHE A 542 -7.57 -4.50 25.29
C PHE A 542 -8.81 -5.09 24.62
N VAL A 543 -8.61 -5.58 23.39
CA VAL A 543 -9.60 -6.42 22.71
C VAL A 543 -9.46 -7.86 23.21
N LYS A 544 -8.21 -8.27 23.48
CA LYS A 544 -7.87 -9.58 24.03
C LYS A 544 -6.62 -9.48 24.92
N PRO A 545 -6.70 -9.96 26.18
CA PRO A 545 -7.92 -10.39 26.86
C PRO A 545 -8.87 -9.22 27.14
N LEU A 546 -10.18 -9.47 27.04
CA LEU A 546 -11.20 -8.50 27.43
C LEU A 546 -11.24 -8.34 28.95
N ASP A 547 -11.42 -7.13 29.48
CA ASP A 547 -11.69 -6.90 30.90
C ASP A 547 -13.12 -7.34 31.25
N GLU A 548 -13.31 -8.64 31.40
CA GLU A 548 -14.62 -9.24 31.69
C GLU A 548 -15.20 -8.77 33.02
N ALA A 549 -14.36 -8.49 34.02
CA ALA A 549 -14.80 -7.98 35.30
C ALA A 549 -15.41 -6.58 35.18
N LEU A 550 -14.72 -5.70 34.45
CA LEU A 550 -15.22 -4.34 34.19
C LEU A 550 -16.48 -4.35 33.33
N VAL A 551 -16.51 -5.17 32.26
CA VAL A 551 -17.73 -5.30 31.43
C VAL A 551 -18.92 -5.80 32.26
N ARG A 552 -18.73 -6.74 33.19
CA ARG A 552 -19.75 -7.25 34.09
C ARG A 552 -20.24 -6.14 35.04
N GLU A 553 -19.34 -5.36 35.65
CA GLU A 553 -19.70 -4.20 36.51
C GLU A 553 -20.57 -3.20 35.75
N ILE A 554 -20.10 -2.80 34.57
CA ILE A 554 -20.77 -1.82 33.71
C ILE A 554 -22.13 -2.36 33.23
N ALA A 555 -22.21 -3.61 32.80
CA ALA A 555 -23.51 -4.22 32.43
C ALA A 555 -24.50 -4.30 33.59
N GLY A 556 -24.01 -4.49 34.82
CA GLY A 556 -24.85 -4.50 36.02
C GLY A 556 -25.46 -3.13 36.39
N SER A 557 -24.79 -2.05 35.99
CA SER A 557 -25.16 -0.68 36.40
C SER A 557 -25.77 0.18 35.28
N HIS A 558 -25.79 -0.28 34.02
CA HIS A 558 -26.30 0.49 32.88
C HIS A 558 -27.41 -0.26 32.14
N GLU A 559 -28.25 0.48 31.45
CA GLU A 559 -29.41 -0.05 30.71
C GLU A 559 -29.07 -0.32 29.24
N LEU A 560 -28.12 0.43 28.67
CA LEU A 560 -27.61 0.29 27.29
C LEU A 560 -26.09 0.28 27.29
N LEU A 561 -25.50 -0.70 26.62
CA LEU A 561 -24.08 -0.73 26.28
C LEU A 561 -23.85 -0.33 24.82
N VAL A 562 -22.85 0.46 24.56
CA VAL A 562 -22.46 0.87 23.21
C VAL A 562 -20.98 0.57 23.04
N THR A 563 -20.62 -0.26 22.09
CA THR A 563 -19.21 -0.49 21.73
C THR A 563 -18.81 0.39 20.56
N ILE A 564 -17.61 0.95 20.61
CA ILE A 564 -17.09 1.85 19.56
C ILE A 564 -15.71 1.37 19.14
N GLU A 565 -15.54 1.09 17.85
CA GLU A 565 -14.29 0.62 17.26
C GLU A 565 -14.11 1.10 15.82
N GLU A 566 -12.90 1.42 15.39
CA GLU A 566 -12.59 1.71 14.00
C GLU A 566 -12.11 0.44 13.28
N ASN A 567 -13.01 -0.55 13.23
CA ASN A 567 -12.85 -1.86 12.62
C ASN A 567 -14.20 -2.35 12.13
N ALA A 568 -14.24 -3.33 11.24
CA ALA A 568 -15.48 -3.98 10.86
C ALA A 568 -16.24 -4.47 12.11
N ILE A 569 -17.54 -4.15 12.21
CA ILE A 569 -18.39 -4.60 13.33
C ILE A 569 -18.38 -6.13 13.43
N MET A 570 -18.40 -6.80 12.27
CA MET A 570 -18.43 -8.27 12.19
C MET A 570 -17.15 -8.88 12.75
N GLY A 571 -17.28 -9.60 13.86
CA GLY A 571 -16.17 -10.27 14.53
C GLY A 571 -15.16 -9.34 15.22
N GLY A 572 -15.44 -8.03 15.30
CA GLY A 572 -14.57 -7.04 15.93
C GLY A 572 -14.59 -7.06 17.47
N ALA A 573 -14.14 -5.98 18.08
CA ALA A 573 -14.05 -5.84 19.53
C ALA A 573 -15.44 -5.82 20.21
N GLY A 574 -16.43 -5.18 19.57
CA GLY A 574 -17.81 -5.22 20.04
C GLY A 574 -18.41 -6.62 20.07
N ALA A 575 -18.05 -7.47 19.09
CA ALA A 575 -18.46 -8.88 19.09
C ALA A 575 -17.90 -9.63 20.32
N ALA A 576 -16.67 -9.34 20.76
CA ALA A 576 -16.11 -9.93 21.99
C ALA A 576 -16.93 -9.59 23.24
N VAL A 577 -17.42 -8.34 23.34
CA VAL A 577 -18.32 -7.93 24.43
C VAL A 577 -19.63 -8.71 24.38
N SER A 578 -20.24 -8.83 23.20
CA SER A 578 -21.49 -9.61 23.04
C SER A 578 -21.31 -11.09 23.37
N GLU A 579 -20.24 -11.72 22.93
CA GLU A 579 -19.89 -13.11 23.23
C GLU A 579 -19.72 -13.33 24.74
N PHE A 580 -19.04 -12.40 25.43
CA PHE A 580 -18.90 -12.44 26.87
C PHE A 580 -20.24 -12.32 27.58
N LEU A 581 -21.05 -11.32 27.22
CA LEU A 581 -22.38 -11.12 27.82
C LEU A 581 -23.28 -12.35 27.64
N ALA A 582 -23.27 -12.95 26.44
CA ALA A 582 -24.05 -14.16 26.18
C ALA A 582 -23.56 -15.37 27.02
N ARG A 583 -22.24 -15.55 27.12
CA ARG A 583 -21.64 -16.63 27.93
C ARG A 583 -21.97 -16.51 29.41
N ASP A 584 -21.97 -15.28 29.93
CA ASP A 584 -22.28 -14.99 31.35
C ASP A 584 -23.78 -14.82 31.65
N ASN A 585 -24.67 -15.05 30.66
CA ASN A 585 -26.12 -14.87 30.75
C ASN A 585 -26.54 -13.43 31.17
N LEU A 586 -25.77 -12.43 30.74
CA LEU A 586 -26.04 -11.01 30.98
C LEU A 586 -26.85 -10.44 29.82
N LEU A 587 -28.19 -10.49 29.91
CA LEU A 587 -29.07 -9.95 28.87
C LEU A 587 -29.15 -8.43 28.99
N LYS A 588 -28.38 -7.73 28.11
CA LYS A 588 -28.35 -6.27 28.01
C LYS A 588 -28.54 -5.83 26.57
N PRO A 589 -29.33 -4.76 26.33
CA PRO A 589 -29.30 -4.07 25.05
C PRO A 589 -27.86 -3.62 24.74
N ILE A 590 -27.40 -3.95 23.54
CA ILE A 590 -26.08 -3.51 23.05
C ILE A 590 -26.23 -2.87 21.68
N LEU A 591 -25.46 -1.83 21.43
CA LEU A 591 -25.29 -1.17 20.13
C LEU A 591 -23.82 -1.24 19.75
N HIS A 592 -23.53 -1.77 18.56
CA HIS A 592 -22.17 -1.76 18.02
C HIS A 592 -22.02 -0.62 17.03
N LEU A 593 -21.02 0.24 17.24
CA LEU A 593 -20.58 1.30 16.32
C LEU A 593 -19.20 0.94 15.81
N GLY A 594 -19.08 0.85 14.50
CA GLY A 594 -17.84 0.46 13.80
C GLY A 594 -18.02 0.61 12.29
N LEU A 595 -17.07 0.05 11.53
CA LEU A 595 -17.15 0.09 10.08
C LEU A 595 -18.26 -0.84 9.57
N PRO A 596 -19.12 -0.35 8.67
CA PRO A 596 -20.22 -1.14 8.09
C PRO A 596 -19.69 -2.23 7.13
N ASP A 597 -20.59 -3.16 6.76
CA ASP A 597 -20.29 -4.26 5.82
C ASP A 597 -20.23 -3.76 4.35
N VAL A 598 -19.38 -2.75 4.12
CA VAL A 598 -19.07 -2.19 2.80
C VAL A 598 -17.62 -1.73 2.76
N TYR A 599 -16.99 -1.74 1.58
CA TYR A 599 -15.71 -1.08 1.41
C TYR A 599 -15.89 0.44 1.38
N VAL A 600 -15.35 1.13 2.38
CA VAL A 600 -15.48 2.59 2.51
C VAL A 600 -14.61 3.27 1.46
N GLU A 601 -15.24 4.13 0.66
CA GLU A 601 -14.57 4.83 -0.44
C GLU A 601 -13.54 5.86 0.05
N HIS A 602 -12.60 6.19 -0.84
CA HIS A 602 -11.55 7.17 -0.54
C HIS A 602 -12.13 8.57 -0.32
N ALA A 603 -11.69 9.20 0.74
CA ALA A 603 -12.00 10.59 1.09
C ALA A 603 -10.97 11.08 2.12
N LYS A 604 -11.15 12.27 2.68
CA LYS A 604 -10.39 12.67 3.87
C LYS A 604 -10.83 11.80 5.07
N PRO A 605 -9.92 11.40 5.98
CA PRO A 605 -10.26 10.52 7.11
C PRO A 605 -11.49 10.98 7.91
N ALA A 606 -11.60 12.26 8.23
CA ALA A 606 -12.76 12.80 8.96
C ALA A 606 -14.09 12.64 8.20
N GLN A 607 -14.07 12.72 6.86
CA GLN A 607 -15.28 12.49 6.05
C GLN A 607 -15.67 11.00 6.05
N MET A 608 -14.67 10.11 5.98
CA MET A 608 -14.90 8.67 6.01
C MET A 608 -15.47 8.24 7.37
N LEU A 609 -14.94 8.76 8.48
CA LEU A 609 -15.47 8.51 9.83
C LEU A 609 -16.90 9.01 9.99
N ALA A 610 -17.22 10.21 9.50
CA ALA A 610 -18.57 10.76 9.52
C ALA A 610 -19.56 9.90 8.71
N GLU A 611 -19.15 9.39 7.55
CA GLU A 611 -19.97 8.46 6.75
C GLU A 611 -20.25 7.14 7.46
N CYS A 612 -19.32 6.66 8.28
CA CYS A 612 -19.48 5.47 9.10
C CYS A 612 -20.22 5.76 10.42
N GLY A 613 -20.58 7.02 10.71
CA GLY A 613 -21.21 7.40 11.97
C GLY A 613 -20.29 7.32 13.19
N LEU A 614 -18.97 7.44 12.98
CA LEU A 614 -17.93 7.35 14.00
C LEU A 614 -17.37 8.73 14.42
N ASP A 615 -17.92 9.82 13.89
CA ASP A 615 -17.70 11.16 14.41
C ASP A 615 -18.66 11.49 15.57
N VAL A 616 -18.45 12.62 16.22
CA VAL A 616 -19.28 13.05 17.37
C VAL A 616 -20.78 13.07 17.03
N ALA A 617 -21.15 13.60 15.86
CA ALA A 617 -22.55 13.70 15.46
C ALA A 617 -23.18 12.33 15.17
N GLY A 618 -22.46 11.45 14.50
CA GLY A 618 -22.90 10.10 14.17
C GLY A 618 -23.06 9.22 15.42
N ILE A 619 -22.11 9.26 16.34
CA ILE A 619 -22.17 8.54 17.62
C ILE A 619 -23.37 9.04 18.42
N GLU A 620 -23.53 10.38 18.59
CA GLU A 620 -24.64 10.98 19.33
C GLU A 620 -26.02 10.58 18.75
N ALA A 621 -26.15 10.66 17.42
CA ALA A 621 -27.40 10.30 16.74
C ALA A 621 -27.74 8.81 16.90
N SER A 622 -26.74 7.93 16.76
CA SER A 622 -26.93 6.48 16.89
C SER A 622 -27.31 6.08 18.30
N VAL A 623 -26.65 6.63 19.32
CA VAL A 623 -26.93 6.37 20.73
C VAL A 623 -28.31 6.90 21.10
N THR A 624 -28.62 8.16 20.77
CA THR A 624 -29.92 8.78 21.02
C THR A 624 -31.06 8.00 20.34
N GLY A 625 -30.86 7.58 19.10
CA GLY A 625 -31.83 6.75 18.37
C GLY A 625 -32.10 5.43 19.09
N ARG A 626 -31.04 4.75 19.57
CA ARG A 626 -31.19 3.49 20.34
C ARG A 626 -31.86 3.72 21.68
N MET A 627 -31.52 4.80 22.39
CA MET A 627 -32.19 5.17 23.67
C MET A 627 -33.70 5.34 23.48
N LYS A 628 -34.13 6.08 22.45
CA LYS A 628 -35.57 6.25 22.14
C LYS A 628 -36.30 4.92 21.90
N LEU A 629 -35.67 4.00 21.19
CA LEU A 629 -36.21 2.66 20.92
C LEU A 629 -36.38 1.84 22.21
N LEU A 630 -35.59 2.10 23.23
CA LEU A 630 -35.58 1.41 24.51
C LEU A 630 -36.41 2.16 25.58
N GLY A 631 -36.92 3.37 25.28
CA GLY A 631 -37.63 4.20 26.22
C GLY A 631 -36.77 4.81 27.35
N LEU A 632 -35.49 5.04 27.06
CA LEU A 632 -34.46 5.56 28.00
C LEU A 632 -34.41 7.09 28.01
#